data_9f52c4b871e01c3b70f6ffea4bee16b5
#
_entry.id   9f52c4b871e01c3b70f6ffea4bee16b5
#
_cell.length_a   1.000
_cell.length_b   1.000
_cell.length_c   1.000
_cell.angle_alpha   90.00
_cell.angle_beta   90.00
_cell.angle_gamma   90.00
#
_symmetry.space_group_name_H-M   'P 1'
#
loop_
_entity.id
_entity.type
_entity.pdbx_description
1 polymer ?
#
loop_
_entity_poly.entity_id
_entity_poly.type
_entity_poly.pdbx_seq_one_letter_code
_entity_poly.pdbx_strand_id
1 'polypeptide(L)'
;MTLRAVAELGGLNYLFNNAGTPATRTPIPPSDLDALTEAFWTRILSVNLTSAFWTTKAAVPALRASSGSIVNTVSVSAFGGGASSTAYATAKTGLLGLTRELARGLAPEVRVNGIAPGLVNSPWECSFGDLEAQAREHVPLRRVGQPEDYAAVAVYLAVDARYMTGQVISVDGGLRL
;
A
#
# COMPACT_ATOMS: atom_id res chain seq x y z
N MET A 1 16.31 -11.68 0.39
CA MET A 1 16.17 -10.46 1.24
C MET A 1 15.43 -10.77 2.53
N THR A 2 14.15 -11.10 2.53
CA THR A 2 13.33 -11.29 3.74
C THR A 2 13.88 -12.31 4.73
N LEU A 3 14.24 -13.51 4.29
CA LEU A 3 14.82 -14.55 5.16
C LEU A 3 16.12 -14.09 5.83
N ARG A 4 16.96 -13.34 5.10
CA ARG A 4 18.18 -12.78 5.66
C ARG A 4 17.89 -11.74 6.74
N ALA A 5 16.93 -10.84 6.48
CA ALA A 5 16.50 -9.85 7.48
C ALA A 5 15.95 -10.53 8.76
N VAL A 6 15.10 -11.55 8.61
CA VAL A 6 14.58 -12.31 9.75
C VAL A 6 15.71 -12.95 10.58
N ALA A 7 16.70 -13.53 9.90
CA ALA A 7 17.85 -14.14 10.59
C ALA A 7 18.72 -13.11 11.32
N GLU A 8 19.00 -11.97 10.69
CA GLU A 8 19.80 -10.88 11.27
C GLU A 8 19.10 -10.20 12.46
N LEU A 9 17.76 -10.10 12.43
CA LEU A 9 16.97 -9.51 13.52
C LEU A 9 16.66 -10.49 14.66
N GLY A 10 16.92 -11.78 14.47
CA GLY A 10 16.57 -12.82 15.43
C GLY A 10 15.06 -13.11 15.53
N GLY A 11 14.25 -12.60 14.62
CA GLY A 11 12.80 -12.77 14.57
C GLY A 11 12.10 -11.66 13.79
N LEU A 12 10.75 -11.68 13.76
CA LEU A 12 9.96 -10.64 13.09
C LEU A 12 8.58 -10.53 13.76
N ASN A 13 8.24 -9.33 14.22
CA ASN A 13 6.94 -9.03 14.82
C ASN A 13 6.03 -8.28 13.85
N TYR A 14 6.58 -7.39 13.05
CA TYR A 14 5.83 -6.51 12.16
C TYR A 14 6.44 -6.48 10.77
N LEU A 15 5.59 -6.63 9.75
CA LEU A 15 5.98 -6.50 8.34
C LEU A 15 5.21 -5.37 7.70
N PHE A 16 5.91 -4.37 7.16
CA PHE A 16 5.31 -3.30 6.37
C PHE A 16 5.66 -3.50 4.89
N ASN A 17 4.69 -3.94 4.09
CA ASN A 17 4.81 -3.99 2.63
C ASN A 17 4.51 -2.61 2.06
N ASN A 18 5.51 -1.73 2.09
CA ASN A 18 5.38 -0.34 1.67
C ASN A 18 5.99 -0.05 0.29
N ALA A 19 6.86 -0.91 -0.20
CA ALA A 19 7.51 -0.70 -1.49
C ALA A 19 6.49 -0.55 -2.64
N GLY A 20 6.68 0.47 -3.46
CA GLY A 20 5.80 0.75 -4.59
C GLY A 20 6.50 1.59 -5.66
N THR A 21 5.97 1.62 -6.87
CA THR A 21 6.43 2.48 -7.95
C THR A 21 5.27 2.85 -8.87
N PRO A 22 5.22 4.10 -9.39
CA PRO A 22 4.32 4.47 -10.47
C PRO A 22 4.84 3.99 -11.84
N ALA A 23 6.13 3.70 -11.95
CA ALA A 23 6.88 3.36 -13.16
C ALA A 23 6.70 4.38 -14.31
N THR A 24 6.24 5.58 -14.00
CA THR A 24 6.07 6.70 -14.93
C THR A 24 6.32 8.02 -14.22
N ARG A 25 6.76 9.04 -14.94
CA ARG A 25 6.99 10.40 -14.41
C ARG A 25 5.77 11.29 -14.47
N THR A 26 4.83 10.96 -15.34
CA THR A 26 3.54 11.67 -15.49
C THR A 26 2.42 10.65 -15.54
N PRO A 27 1.22 10.98 -15.05
CA PRO A 27 0.09 10.06 -15.15
C PRO A 27 -0.20 9.67 -16.59
N ILE A 28 -0.49 8.39 -16.83
CA ILE A 28 -0.95 7.86 -18.10
C ILE A 28 -2.48 7.88 -18.07
N PRO A 29 -3.14 8.64 -18.94
CA PRO A 29 -4.60 8.69 -19.00
C PRO A 29 -5.22 7.30 -19.23
N PRO A 30 -6.37 6.98 -18.63
CA PRO A 30 -7.03 5.68 -18.85
C PRO A 30 -7.40 5.40 -20.32
N SER A 31 -7.49 6.43 -21.15
CA SER A 31 -7.74 6.32 -22.60
C SER A 31 -6.50 5.95 -23.41
N ASP A 32 -5.30 6.11 -22.86
CA ASP A 32 -4.03 5.80 -23.55
C ASP A 32 -3.61 4.36 -23.23
N LEU A 33 -4.24 3.41 -23.90
CA LEU A 33 -3.94 1.97 -23.70
C LEU A 33 -2.62 1.56 -24.34
N ASP A 34 -2.16 2.24 -25.37
CA ASP A 34 -0.92 1.92 -26.09
C ASP A 34 0.32 2.20 -25.24
N ALA A 35 0.26 3.18 -24.35
CA ALA A 35 1.32 3.44 -23.38
C ALA A 35 1.48 2.32 -22.33
N LEU A 36 0.48 1.46 -22.15
CA LEU A 36 0.46 0.40 -21.15
C LEU A 36 1.00 -0.93 -21.71
N THR A 37 2.27 -0.94 -22.08
CA THR A 37 2.93 -2.14 -22.63
C THR A 37 2.96 -3.31 -21.63
N GLU A 38 3.18 -4.53 -22.14
CA GLU A 38 3.36 -5.74 -21.30
C GLU A 38 4.49 -5.56 -20.28
N ALA A 39 5.60 -4.97 -20.68
CA ALA A 39 6.72 -4.68 -19.79
C ALA A 39 6.33 -3.71 -18.67
N PHE A 40 5.52 -2.68 -18.98
CA PHE A 40 4.99 -1.74 -18.00
C PHE A 40 4.07 -2.45 -16.98
N TRP A 41 3.12 -3.25 -17.46
CA TRP A 41 2.24 -4.07 -16.63
C TRP A 41 3.03 -5.00 -15.71
N THR A 42 3.96 -5.75 -16.26
CA THR A 42 4.81 -6.68 -15.49
C THR A 42 5.54 -5.97 -14.38
N ARG A 43 6.15 -4.80 -14.66
CA ARG A 43 6.85 -4.00 -13.64
C ARG A 43 5.90 -3.52 -12.55
N ILE A 44 4.76 -2.95 -12.93
CA ILE A 44 3.77 -2.46 -11.96
C ILE A 44 3.26 -3.58 -11.06
N LEU A 45 2.82 -4.70 -11.64
CA LEU A 45 2.29 -5.83 -10.87
C LEU A 45 3.37 -6.45 -9.97
N SER A 46 4.59 -6.61 -10.49
CA SER A 46 5.67 -7.23 -9.71
C SER A 46 6.03 -6.41 -8.48
N VAL A 47 6.10 -5.08 -8.60
CA VAL A 47 6.49 -4.22 -7.47
C VAL A 47 5.33 -3.89 -6.54
N ASN A 48 4.13 -3.58 -7.08
CA ASN A 48 3.04 -3.08 -6.25
C ASN A 48 2.08 -4.16 -5.72
N LEU A 49 2.18 -5.39 -6.22
CA LEU A 49 1.29 -6.49 -5.82
C LEU A 49 2.06 -7.76 -5.44
N THR A 50 2.76 -8.38 -6.40
CA THR A 50 3.31 -9.71 -6.15
C THR A 50 4.50 -9.70 -5.18
N SER A 51 5.24 -8.59 -5.08
CA SER A 51 6.29 -8.42 -4.07
C SER A 51 5.74 -8.58 -2.65
N ALA A 52 4.58 -7.98 -2.35
CA ALA A 52 3.93 -8.10 -1.05
C ALA A 52 3.58 -9.56 -0.71
N PHE A 53 3.10 -10.33 -1.70
CA PHE A 53 2.86 -11.76 -1.52
C PHE A 53 4.15 -12.54 -1.21
N TRP A 54 5.21 -12.34 -2.01
CA TRP A 54 6.46 -13.08 -1.83
C TRP A 54 7.17 -12.71 -0.52
N THR A 55 7.14 -11.44 -0.13
CA THR A 55 7.69 -10.97 1.15
C THR A 55 6.92 -11.59 2.30
N THR A 56 5.59 -11.55 2.26
CA THR A 56 4.71 -12.17 3.25
C THR A 56 4.97 -13.66 3.36
N LYS A 57 4.98 -14.39 2.24
CA LYS A 57 5.23 -15.85 2.22
C LYS A 57 6.54 -16.21 2.94
N ALA A 58 7.59 -15.44 2.73
CA ALA A 58 8.88 -15.66 3.38
C ALA A 58 8.89 -15.27 4.87
N ALA A 59 8.05 -14.31 5.28
CA ALA A 59 7.98 -13.81 6.64
C ALA A 59 7.03 -14.59 7.56
N VAL A 60 6.03 -15.29 7.00
CA VAL A 60 4.95 -15.98 7.74
C VAL A 60 5.46 -16.87 8.88
N PRO A 61 6.52 -17.72 8.73
CA PRO A 61 6.97 -18.56 9.83
C PRO A 61 7.40 -17.74 11.06
N ALA A 62 8.14 -16.65 10.87
CA ALA A 62 8.59 -15.78 11.96
C ALA A 62 7.43 -14.96 12.56
N LEU A 63 6.51 -14.45 11.72
CA LEU A 63 5.33 -13.73 12.18
C LEU A 63 4.39 -14.63 13.00
N ARG A 64 4.22 -15.88 12.64
CA ARG A 64 3.45 -16.85 13.43
C ARG A 64 4.09 -17.10 14.80
N ALA A 65 5.40 -17.26 14.84
CA ALA A 65 6.13 -17.47 16.09
C ALA A 65 5.99 -16.29 17.07
N SER A 66 5.79 -15.07 16.56
CA SER A 66 5.65 -13.85 17.37
C SER A 66 4.19 -13.39 17.56
N SER A 67 3.20 -14.09 17.00
CA SER A 67 1.81 -13.59 16.88
C SER A 67 1.77 -12.17 16.28
N GLY A 68 2.53 -11.99 15.21
CA GLY A 68 2.83 -10.69 14.62
C GLY A 68 1.73 -10.13 13.72
N SER A 69 2.07 -9.09 12.98
CA SER A 69 1.15 -8.46 12.04
C SER A 69 1.80 -7.96 10.75
N ILE A 70 0.98 -7.78 9.74
CA ILE A 70 1.34 -7.26 8.42
C ILE A 70 0.51 -6.02 8.13
N VAL A 71 1.15 -4.97 7.61
CA VAL A 71 0.47 -3.78 7.08
C VAL A 71 0.90 -3.56 5.64
N ASN A 72 -0.07 -3.57 4.73
CA ASN A 72 0.13 -3.32 3.31
C ASN A 72 -0.19 -1.86 2.97
N THR A 73 0.70 -1.18 2.23
CA THR A 73 0.42 0.16 1.69
C THR A 73 -0.32 0.02 0.36
N VAL A 74 -1.65 0.10 0.44
CA VAL A 74 -2.55 0.11 -0.70
C VAL A 74 -2.51 1.50 -1.38
N SER A 75 -3.63 2.10 -1.66
CA SER A 75 -3.82 3.47 -2.16
C SER A 75 -5.31 3.76 -2.26
N VAL A 76 -5.71 5.01 -2.19
CA VAL A 76 -7.08 5.43 -2.52
C VAL A 76 -7.47 5.05 -3.95
N SER A 77 -6.52 4.95 -4.87
CA SER A 77 -6.75 4.48 -6.24
C SER A 77 -7.33 3.06 -6.34
N ALA A 78 -7.19 2.24 -5.29
CA ALA A 78 -7.81 0.92 -5.22
C ALA A 78 -9.33 0.96 -5.08
N PHE A 79 -9.90 2.11 -4.75
CA PHE A 79 -11.33 2.29 -4.54
C PHE A 79 -12.02 3.13 -5.64
N GLY A 80 -11.27 3.48 -6.69
CA GLY A 80 -11.72 4.35 -7.77
C GLY A 80 -11.21 5.78 -7.63
N GLY A 81 -11.04 6.44 -8.76
CA GLY A 81 -10.52 7.81 -8.85
C GLY A 81 -8.99 7.91 -8.82
N GLY A 82 -8.44 8.73 -9.68
CA GLY A 82 -7.05 9.20 -9.78
C GLY A 82 -5.92 8.18 -9.49
N ALA A 83 -5.16 7.85 -10.50
CA ALA A 83 -3.99 6.99 -10.37
C ALA A 83 -2.90 7.40 -11.36
N SER A 84 -1.66 7.00 -11.12
CA SER A 84 -0.58 7.18 -12.10
C SER A 84 -0.80 6.41 -13.40
N SER A 85 -1.58 5.33 -13.36
CA SER A 85 -1.98 4.53 -14.53
C SER A 85 -3.08 3.53 -14.17
N THR A 86 -3.77 2.99 -15.17
CA THR A 86 -4.72 1.88 -15.03
C THR A 86 -4.04 0.65 -14.40
N ALA A 87 -2.81 0.34 -14.81
CA ALA A 87 -2.05 -0.78 -14.25
C ALA A 87 -1.77 -0.60 -12.75
N TYR A 88 -1.41 0.62 -12.31
CA TYR A 88 -1.21 0.93 -10.89
C TYR A 88 -2.48 0.78 -10.08
N ALA A 89 -3.61 1.36 -10.56
CA ALA A 89 -4.90 1.21 -9.90
C ALA A 89 -5.29 -0.27 -9.75
N THR A 90 -5.11 -1.06 -10.81
CA THR A 90 -5.35 -2.51 -10.82
C THR A 90 -4.48 -3.24 -9.80
N ALA A 91 -3.17 -2.93 -9.75
CA ALA A 91 -2.26 -3.54 -8.78
C ALA A 91 -2.66 -3.23 -7.34
N LYS A 92 -3.05 -1.99 -7.04
CA LYS A 92 -3.48 -1.58 -5.70
C LYS A 92 -4.86 -2.16 -5.31
N THR A 93 -5.77 -2.32 -6.27
CA THR A 93 -7.02 -3.06 -6.08
C THR A 93 -6.74 -4.55 -5.80
N GLY A 94 -5.80 -5.15 -6.53
CA GLY A 94 -5.32 -6.51 -6.26
C GLY A 94 -4.72 -6.64 -4.86
N LEU A 95 -3.95 -5.65 -4.39
CA LEU A 95 -3.36 -5.64 -3.05
C LEU A 95 -4.41 -5.50 -1.95
N LEU A 96 -5.51 -4.78 -2.20
CA LEU A 96 -6.69 -4.76 -1.32
C LEU A 96 -7.28 -6.17 -1.15
N GLY A 97 -7.48 -6.88 -2.27
CA GLY A 97 -7.95 -8.27 -2.27
C GLY A 97 -6.96 -9.20 -1.55
N LEU A 98 -5.68 -9.10 -1.87
CA LEU A 98 -4.61 -9.87 -1.24
C LEU A 98 -4.57 -9.67 0.28
N THR A 99 -4.74 -8.42 0.75
CA THR A 99 -4.80 -8.10 2.19
C THR A 99 -5.90 -8.90 2.90
N ARG A 100 -7.09 -8.97 2.31
CA ARG A 100 -8.23 -9.71 2.87
C ARG A 100 -8.04 -11.22 2.86
N GLU A 101 -7.50 -11.77 1.77
CA GLU A 101 -7.26 -13.21 1.67
C GLU A 101 -6.13 -13.67 2.61
N LEU A 102 -5.05 -12.88 2.73
CA LEU A 102 -4.01 -13.16 3.70
C LEU A 102 -4.52 -13.04 5.15
N ALA A 103 -5.38 -12.07 5.44
CA ALA A 103 -5.99 -11.95 6.76
C ALA A 103 -6.81 -13.18 7.13
N ARG A 104 -7.61 -13.70 6.17
CA ARG A 104 -8.41 -14.92 6.36
C ARG A 104 -7.55 -16.16 6.53
N GLY A 105 -6.48 -16.29 5.75
CA GLY A 105 -5.63 -17.48 5.73
C GLY A 105 -4.56 -17.54 6.83
N LEU A 106 -4.21 -16.39 7.46
CA LEU A 106 -3.17 -16.32 8.48
C LEU A 106 -3.72 -16.11 9.90
N ALA A 107 -5.02 -15.86 10.04
CA ALA A 107 -5.67 -15.82 11.35
C ALA A 107 -5.73 -17.23 11.96
N PRO A 108 -5.71 -17.36 13.31
CA PRO A 108 -5.64 -16.27 14.29
C PRO A 108 -4.22 -15.77 14.59
N GLU A 109 -3.16 -16.43 14.10
CA GLU A 109 -1.79 -16.18 14.55
C GLU A 109 -1.23 -14.85 14.04
N VAL A 110 -1.60 -14.45 12.81
CA VAL A 110 -1.09 -13.23 12.18
C VAL A 110 -2.23 -12.35 11.69
N ARG A 111 -2.24 -11.09 12.10
CA ARG A 111 -3.19 -10.10 11.58
C ARG A 111 -2.64 -9.46 10.31
N VAL A 112 -3.51 -9.17 9.35
CA VAL A 112 -3.13 -8.50 8.10
C VAL A 112 -4.09 -7.37 7.83
N ASN A 113 -3.57 -6.14 7.80
CA ASN A 113 -4.35 -4.95 7.50
C ASN A 113 -3.62 -4.09 6.45
N GLY A 114 -4.21 -2.99 6.07
CA GLY A 114 -3.60 -2.05 5.15
C GLY A 114 -4.00 -0.61 5.42
N ILE A 115 -3.20 0.30 4.89
CA ILE A 115 -3.55 1.71 4.75
C ILE A 115 -3.74 2.05 3.27
N ALA A 116 -4.62 2.99 2.98
CA ALA A 116 -4.82 3.54 1.66
C ALA A 116 -4.53 5.06 1.67
N PRO A 117 -3.28 5.45 1.39
CA PRO A 117 -2.90 6.85 1.31
C PRO A 117 -3.62 7.60 0.19
N GLY A 118 -3.95 8.89 0.45
CA GLY A 118 -4.34 9.88 -0.54
C GLY A 118 -3.13 10.61 -1.14
N LEU A 119 -3.19 11.96 -1.15
CA LEU A 119 -2.09 12.80 -1.58
C LEU A 119 -1.00 12.87 -0.49
N VAL A 120 0.21 12.44 -0.81
CA VAL A 120 1.33 12.34 0.13
C VAL A 120 2.44 13.30 -0.29
N ASN A 121 2.91 14.11 0.64
CA ASN A 121 4.12 14.91 0.46
C ASN A 121 5.35 14.00 0.57
N SER A 122 5.77 13.42 -0.53
CA SER A 122 6.91 12.49 -0.59
C SER A 122 7.60 12.60 -1.95
N PRO A 123 8.87 12.17 -2.06
CA PRO A 123 9.60 12.15 -3.33
C PRO A 123 9.09 11.03 -4.25
N TRP A 124 7.78 11.02 -4.52
CA TRP A 124 7.18 10.09 -5.46
C TRP A 124 7.59 10.44 -6.90
N GLU A 125 7.99 9.46 -7.69
CA GLU A 125 8.54 9.67 -9.03
C GLU A 125 7.54 10.25 -10.03
N CYS A 126 6.23 10.08 -9.82
CA CYS A 126 5.18 10.58 -10.69
C CYS A 126 4.71 11.96 -10.22
N SER A 127 4.83 12.96 -11.09
CA SER A 127 4.32 14.29 -10.83
C SER A 127 2.83 14.38 -11.18
N PHE A 128 2.02 14.69 -10.19
CA PHE A 128 0.60 15.01 -10.35
C PHE A 128 0.34 16.53 -10.42
N GLY A 129 1.38 17.32 -10.69
CA GLY A 129 1.28 18.78 -10.70
C GLY A 129 1.36 19.40 -9.31
N ASP A 130 0.68 20.51 -9.09
CA ASP A 130 0.66 21.20 -7.80
C ASP A 130 -0.27 20.47 -6.81
N LEU A 131 0.33 19.61 -5.98
CA LEU A 131 -0.41 18.84 -4.96
C LEU A 131 -1.05 19.73 -3.89
N GLU A 132 -0.44 20.87 -3.57
CA GLU A 132 -0.97 21.82 -2.60
C GLU A 132 -2.24 22.52 -3.12
N ALA A 133 -2.24 22.90 -4.40
CA ALA A 133 -3.43 23.46 -5.03
C ALA A 133 -4.55 22.40 -5.10
N GLN A 134 -4.24 21.17 -5.52
CA GLN A 134 -5.20 20.07 -5.56
C GLN A 134 -5.76 19.77 -4.17
N ALA A 135 -4.93 19.75 -3.13
CA ALA A 135 -5.37 19.50 -1.78
C ALA A 135 -6.32 20.60 -1.27
N ARG A 136 -6.01 21.87 -1.56
CA ARG A 136 -6.89 23.00 -1.21
C ARG A 136 -8.26 22.92 -1.88
N GLU A 137 -8.33 22.41 -3.08
CA GLU A 137 -9.56 22.33 -3.86
C GLU A 137 -10.39 21.08 -3.53
N HIS A 138 -9.74 19.90 -3.43
CA HIS A 138 -10.44 18.61 -3.45
C HIS A 138 -10.38 17.85 -2.11
N VAL A 139 -9.44 18.18 -1.21
CA VAL A 139 -9.33 17.47 0.07
C VAL A 139 -10.06 18.25 1.17
N PRO A 140 -11.04 17.67 1.88
CA PRO A 140 -11.74 18.33 2.98
C PRO A 140 -10.82 18.93 4.04
N LEU A 141 -9.71 18.24 4.40
CA LEU A 141 -8.72 18.79 5.34
C LEU A 141 -7.78 19.87 4.74
N ARG A 142 -7.96 20.22 3.45
CA ARG A 142 -7.31 21.34 2.76
C ARG A 142 -5.78 21.35 2.79
N ARG A 143 -5.16 20.19 2.95
CA ARG A 143 -3.70 20.01 2.96
C ARG A 143 -3.27 18.69 2.35
N VAL A 144 -2.06 18.62 1.86
CA VAL A 144 -1.39 17.37 1.51
C VAL A 144 -1.03 16.63 2.81
N GLY A 145 -1.20 15.30 2.83
CA GLY A 145 -0.79 14.48 3.97
C GLY A 145 0.73 14.41 4.07
N GLN A 146 1.25 14.47 5.29
CA GLN A 146 2.67 14.25 5.56
C GLN A 146 2.94 12.76 5.81
N PRO A 147 4.14 12.24 5.57
CA PRO A 147 4.46 10.82 5.82
C PRO A 147 4.05 10.34 7.21
N GLU A 148 4.14 11.20 8.22
CA GLU A 148 3.79 10.92 9.61
C GLU A 148 2.29 10.65 9.81
N ASP A 149 1.41 11.29 9.03
CA ASP A 149 -0.03 11.05 9.07
C ASP A 149 -0.36 9.58 8.73
N TYR A 150 0.38 9.01 7.79
CA TYR A 150 0.21 7.62 7.34
C TYR A 150 0.91 6.63 8.25
N ALA A 151 2.13 6.98 8.69
CA ALA A 151 2.93 6.15 9.59
C ALA A 151 2.22 5.89 10.91
N ALA A 152 1.56 6.91 11.48
CA ALA A 152 0.80 6.78 12.72
C ALA A 152 -0.30 5.70 12.62
N VAL A 153 -1.07 5.69 11.53
CA VAL A 153 -2.12 4.69 11.30
C VAL A 153 -1.52 3.31 11.03
N ALA A 154 -0.43 3.24 10.26
CA ALA A 154 0.25 1.97 9.98
C ALA A 154 0.79 1.33 11.25
N VAL A 155 1.42 2.11 12.14
CA VAL A 155 1.91 1.64 13.44
C VAL A 155 0.76 1.19 14.33
N TYR A 156 -0.33 1.98 14.42
CA TYR A 156 -1.53 1.58 15.17
C TYR A 156 -2.06 0.22 14.70
N LEU A 157 -2.21 0.01 13.39
CA LEU A 157 -2.67 -1.26 12.82
C LEU A 157 -1.72 -2.42 13.13
N ALA A 158 -0.41 -2.16 13.15
CA ALA A 158 0.59 -3.16 13.45
C ALA A 158 0.56 -3.56 14.94
N VAL A 159 0.53 -2.60 15.84
CA VAL A 159 0.81 -2.78 17.27
C VAL A 159 -0.47 -2.90 18.10
N ASP A 160 -1.39 -1.93 17.98
CA ASP A 160 -2.47 -1.73 18.94
C ASP A 160 -3.83 -2.28 18.49
N ALA A 161 -4.05 -2.37 17.19
CA ALA A 161 -5.33 -2.79 16.60
C ALA A 161 -5.55 -4.31 16.71
N ARG A 162 -5.55 -4.85 17.94
CA ARG A 162 -5.52 -6.30 18.23
C ARG A 162 -6.75 -7.07 17.76
N TYR A 163 -7.89 -6.39 17.57
CA TYR A 163 -9.14 -6.98 17.09
C TYR A 163 -9.46 -6.56 15.65
N MET A 164 -8.44 -6.14 14.88
CA MET A 164 -8.59 -5.75 13.48
C MET A 164 -7.72 -6.65 12.59
N THR A 165 -8.37 -7.29 11.60
CA THR A 165 -7.70 -7.99 10.51
C THR A 165 -8.55 -7.87 9.24
N GLY A 166 -7.92 -7.88 8.06
CA GLY A 166 -8.57 -7.75 6.76
C GLY A 166 -9.07 -6.35 6.42
N GLN A 167 -8.74 -5.33 7.23
CA GLN A 167 -9.19 -3.96 7.02
C GLN A 167 -8.17 -3.15 6.23
N VAL A 168 -8.66 -2.26 5.36
CA VAL A 168 -7.84 -1.26 4.69
C VAL A 168 -8.42 0.12 4.98
N ILE A 169 -7.67 0.92 5.73
CA ILE A 169 -8.09 2.23 6.23
C ILE A 169 -7.62 3.32 5.27
N SER A 170 -8.57 4.10 4.75
CA SER A 170 -8.21 5.31 3.99
C SER A 170 -7.63 6.37 4.93
N VAL A 171 -6.48 6.90 4.54
CA VAL A 171 -5.80 8.01 5.22
C VAL A 171 -5.58 9.07 4.15
N ASP A 172 -6.60 9.87 3.87
CA ASP A 172 -6.67 10.67 2.64
C ASP A 172 -7.21 12.10 2.85
N GLY A 173 -7.40 12.50 4.11
CA GLY A 173 -7.94 13.81 4.44
C GLY A 173 -9.38 14.02 3.99
N GLY A 174 -10.10 12.94 3.65
CA GLY A 174 -11.46 12.97 3.13
C GLY A 174 -11.54 13.07 1.60
N LEU A 175 -10.44 12.91 0.88
CA LEU A 175 -10.39 12.99 -0.60
C LEU A 175 -11.44 12.11 -1.29
N ARG A 176 -11.91 11.04 -0.64
CA ARG A 176 -12.87 10.07 -1.19
C ARG A 176 -14.32 10.23 -0.69
N LEU A 177 -14.61 11.30 0.01
CA LEU A 177 -15.98 11.56 0.49
C LEU A 177 -16.92 12.06 -0.62
#